data_a08310e562d4b8b273b5c0164ba180eb
#
_entry.id   a08310e562d4b8b273b5c0164ba180eb
#
_cell.length_a   1.000
_cell.length_b   1.000
_cell.length_c   1.000
_cell.angle_alpha   90.00
_cell.angle_beta   90.00
_cell.angle_gamma   90.00
#
_symmetry.space_group_name_H-M   'P 1'
#
loop_
_entity.id
_entity.type
_entity.pdbx_description
1 polymer ?
#
loop_
_entity_poly.entity_id
_entity_poly.type
_entity_poly.pdbx_seq_one_letter_code
_entity_poly.pdbx_strand_id
1 'polypeptide(L)'
;MEAKNNAQIIEDVEDWTFNGSSTREYSHVYHDYPARMIPQIARKLLVLYGKDSKTLFDPYCCTGSSLVEGLIYGLDVIGTDINPLARLIAEAKTDYSLDPLKLEEEISRFYEKIYETKGRKKVPNVKNIDYWFKPTIVPKLGRIRYYLDNIEDTGIKRFFQVAFSETVRESSNTRKGEFKLFRYGKEQLDSLNPDPYAIMLSKLERNKTGLIQFRSLMVNLHNRPAAKILGLNSVNQIPSKEIPENSIDLVITSPPYGDSHTTVAYGQYSRLSSEWLSLIAEENIDNRSMGGTPLREIPDFPSDSLNDAIGAITEKNFKRALEVASFYKDLLSSINNVSKLITSNGYVCYVVGNRTVASVILPTSDVIRDFFSFFGLKYVTTHLRNIPNKRMPARNSPSNVPGLTSSTMLSEHIVVMKKS
;
A
#
# COMPACT_ATOMS: atom_id res chain seq x y z
N MET A 1 -47.43 20.38 26.40
CA MET A 1 -47.47 19.95 25.00
C MET A 1 -46.06 19.96 24.48
N GLU A 2 -45.48 18.79 24.44
CA GLU A 2 -44.07 18.54 24.04
C GLU A 2 -43.96 18.60 22.54
N ALA A 3 -43.13 19.50 22.03
CA ALA A 3 -42.67 19.46 20.65
C ALA A 3 -41.46 18.51 20.58
N LYS A 4 -41.68 17.28 20.12
CA LYS A 4 -40.64 16.35 19.75
C LYS A 4 -39.91 16.87 18.54
N ASN A 5 -38.62 17.28 18.73
CA ASN A 5 -37.67 17.47 17.66
C ASN A 5 -37.31 16.11 17.06
N ASN A 6 -37.99 15.69 16.02
CA ASN A 6 -37.52 14.66 15.11
C ASN A 6 -36.50 15.29 14.16
N ALA A 7 -35.23 15.30 14.54
CA ALA A 7 -34.16 15.39 13.61
C ALA A 7 -34.13 14.08 12.81
N GLN A 8 -34.76 14.08 11.64
CA GLN A 8 -34.60 13.03 10.64
C GLN A 8 -33.11 13.03 10.23
N ILE A 9 -32.38 12.02 10.73
CA ILE A 9 -31.10 11.64 10.14
C ILE A 9 -31.44 11.18 8.73
N ILE A 10 -31.24 12.04 7.74
CA ILE A 10 -31.18 11.64 6.35
C ILE A 10 -29.88 10.82 6.26
N GLU A 11 -30.01 9.51 6.35
CA GLU A 11 -29.01 8.59 5.85
C GLU A 11 -28.94 8.79 4.32
N ASP A 12 -28.16 9.76 3.88
CA ASP A 12 -27.64 9.77 2.52
C ASP A 12 -26.75 8.52 2.44
N VAL A 13 -27.30 7.44 1.89
CA VAL A 13 -26.57 6.22 1.60
C VAL A 13 -25.61 6.53 0.46
N GLU A 14 -24.57 7.27 0.79
CA GLU A 14 -23.46 7.51 -0.16
C GLU A 14 -22.85 6.17 -0.54
N ASP A 15 -23.00 5.79 -1.80
CA ASP A 15 -22.39 4.56 -2.31
C ASP A 15 -20.85 4.70 -2.31
N TRP A 16 -20.20 3.93 -1.43
CA TRP A 16 -18.75 3.76 -1.35
C TRP A 16 -18.29 2.43 -1.95
N THR A 17 -19.18 1.67 -2.58
CA THR A 17 -18.84 0.33 -3.12
C THR A 17 -18.03 0.42 -4.40
N PHE A 18 -18.29 1.43 -5.23
CA PHE A 18 -17.66 1.63 -6.55
C PHE A 18 -17.75 0.41 -7.45
N ASN A 19 -18.89 -0.29 -7.43
CA ASN A 19 -19.14 -1.47 -8.24
C ASN A 19 -18.94 -1.17 -9.73
N GLY A 20 -18.19 -2.03 -10.43
CA GLY A 20 -17.92 -1.90 -11.86
C GLY A 20 -16.87 -0.86 -12.23
N SER A 21 -16.36 -0.08 -11.28
CA SER A 21 -15.30 0.91 -11.57
C SER A 21 -13.95 0.23 -11.76
N SER A 22 -13.18 0.68 -12.77
CA SER A 22 -11.82 0.20 -12.98
C SER A 22 -10.88 0.74 -11.91
N THR A 23 -10.12 -0.14 -11.27
CA THR A 23 -9.05 0.24 -10.33
C THR A 23 -7.68 0.32 -11.00
N ARG A 24 -7.65 0.23 -12.34
CA ARG A 24 -6.44 0.14 -13.16
C ARG A 24 -6.35 1.27 -14.19
N GLU A 25 -6.92 2.42 -13.91
CA GLU A 25 -6.83 3.62 -14.73
C GLU A 25 -5.45 4.28 -14.56
N TYR A 26 -4.98 4.97 -15.59
CA TYR A 26 -3.75 5.75 -15.55
C TYR A 26 -2.54 4.94 -15.04
N SER A 27 -1.67 5.56 -14.24
CA SER A 27 -0.52 4.89 -13.63
C SER A 27 -0.87 3.85 -12.56
N HIS A 28 -2.15 3.74 -12.15
CA HIS A 28 -2.58 2.67 -11.23
C HIS A 28 -2.39 1.26 -11.81
N VAL A 29 -2.28 1.14 -13.13
CA VAL A 29 -2.05 -0.13 -13.83
C VAL A 29 -0.64 -0.69 -13.64
N TYR A 30 0.34 0.10 -13.20
CA TYR A 30 1.76 -0.23 -13.28
C TYR A 30 2.19 -1.49 -12.54
N HIS A 31 1.50 -1.85 -11.45
CA HIS A 31 1.91 -2.99 -10.64
C HIS A 31 0.74 -3.60 -9.86
N ASP A 32 0.68 -4.93 -9.79
CA ASP A 32 -0.29 -5.70 -9.00
C ASP A 32 0.19 -5.92 -7.55
N TYR A 33 0.46 -4.83 -6.84
CA TYR A 33 0.84 -4.87 -5.44
C TYR A 33 -0.37 -5.19 -4.54
N PRO A 34 -0.22 -6.02 -3.48
CA PRO A 34 -1.35 -6.45 -2.65
C PRO A 34 -1.93 -5.35 -1.76
N ALA A 35 -3.20 -5.52 -1.37
CA ALA A 35 -3.90 -4.74 -0.35
C ALA A 35 -3.78 -3.21 -0.54
N ARG A 36 -3.91 -2.74 -1.78
CA ARG A 36 -3.93 -1.31 -2.10
C ARG A 36 -5.31 -0.73 -1.84
N MET A 37 -5.35 0.49 -1.31
CA MET A 37 -6.58 1.29 -1.36
C MET A 37 -7.00 1.50 -2.82
N ILE A 38 -8.28 1.34 -3.14
CA ILE A 38 -8.78 1.60 -4.50
C ILE A 38 -8.77 3.10 -4.78
N PRO A 39 -8.39 3.54 -6.01
CA PRO A 39 -8.28 4.96 -6.34
C PRO A 39 -9.55 5.76 -6.09
N GLN A 40 -10.71 5.17 -6.33
CA GLN A 40 -12.01 5.81 -6.20
C GLN A 40 -12.30 6.33 -4.78
N ILE A 41 -11.78 5.65 -3.75
CA ILE A 41 -11.91 6.12 -2.35
C ILE A 41 -11.16 7.43 -2.18
N ALA A 42 -9.88 7.47 -2.60
CA ALA A 42 -9.07 8.69 -2.50
C ALA A 42 -9.68 9.83 -3.33
N ARG A 43 -10.14 9.54 -4.55
CA ARG A 43 -10.81 10.50 -5.45
C ARG A 43 -12.04 11.11 -4.80
N LYS A 44 -12.92 10.30 -4.20
CA LYS A 44 -14.11 10.78 -3.53
C LYS A 44 -13.78 11.61 -2.28
N LEU A 45 -12.81 11.17 -1.47
CA LEU A 45 -12.35 11.92 -0.31
C LEU A 45 -11.72 13.27 -0.67
N LEU A 46 -10.98 13.35 -1.78
CA LEU A 46 -10.47 14.62 -2.32
C LEU A 46 -11.60 15.60 -2.68
N VAL A 47 -12.65 15.11 -3.33
CA VAL A 47 -13.82 15.94 -3.67
C VAL A 47 -14.52 16.45 -2.41
N LEU A 48 -14.67 15.59 -1.37
CA LEU A 48 -15.41 15.95 -0.15
C LEU A 48 -14.59 16.84 0.80
N TYR A 49 -13.29 16.61 0.92
CA TYR A 49 -12.47 17.23 1.98
C TYR A 49 -11.24 17.98 1.47
N GLY A 50 -10.94 17.92 0.15
CA GLY A 50 -9.73 18.50 -0.44
C GLY A 50 -9.87 19.91 -1.00
N LYS A 51 -11.07 20.54 -0.97
CA LYS A 51 -11.36 21.78 -1.69
C LYS A 51 -10.36 22.92 -1.43
N ASP A 52 -9.98 23.11 -0.18
CA ASP A 52 -9.09 24.21 0.23
C ASP A 52 -7.67 23.73 0.55
N SER A 53 -7.37 22.47 0.21
CA SER A 53 -6.07 21.86 0.46
C SER A 53 -5.06 22.21 -0.62
N LYS A 54 -3.79 22.29 -0.25
CA LYS A 54 -2.64 22.42 -1.16
C LYS A 54 -1.74 21.19 -1.10
N THR A 55 -1.69 20.54 0.07
CA THR A 55 -0.79 19.45 0.35
C THR A 55 -1.55 18.24 0.88
N LEU A 56 -1.34 17.08 0.24
CA LEU A 56 -1.83 15.78 0.70
C LEU A 56 -0.65 14.95 1.24
N PHE A 57 -0.87 14.30 2.38
CA PHE A 57 0.07 13.36 2.97
C PHE A 57 -0.53 11.97 3.13
N ASP A 58 0.24 10.94 2.77
CA ASP A 58 -0.08 9.54 3.03
C ASP A 58 1.06 8.88 3.81
N PRO A 59 0.91 8.68 5.15
CA PRO A 59 1.93 8.08 6.00
C PRO A 59 2.16 6.59 5.79
N TYR A 60 1.34 5.94 4.98
CA TYR A 60 1.44 4.52 4.60
C TYR A 60 1.18 4.36 3.11
N CYS A 61 1.88 5.15 2.30
CA CYS A 61 1.52 5.37 0.90
C CYS A 61 1.58 4.11 0.02
N CYS A 62 2.21 3.05 0.49
CA CYS A 62 2.32 1.81 -0.27
C CYS A 62 2.81 2.10 -1.70
N THR A 63 2.02 1.78 -2.71
CA THR A 63 2.32 2.08 -4.13
C THR A 63 1.71 3.41 -4.62
N GLY A 64 1.33 4.31 -3.73
CA GLY A 64 0.96 5.69 -4.05
C GLY A 64 -0.40 5.88 -4.70
N SER A 65 -1.42 5.07 -4.34
CA SER A 65 -2.76 5.27 -4.94
C SER A 65 -3.38 6.61 -4.56
N SER A 66 -3.33 7.00 -3.30
CA SER A 66 -3.76 8.33 -2.80
C SER A 66 -2.96 9.47 -3.43
N LEU A 67 -1.65 9.26 -3.63
CA LEU A 67 -0.75 10.26 -4.18
C LEU A 67 -1.05 10.57 -5.65
N VAL A 68 -1.30 9.53 -6.48
CA VAL A 68 -1.70 9.73 -7.88
C VAL A 68 -2.99 10.51 -7.97
N GLU A 69 -4.01 10.18 -7.16
CA GLU A 69 -5.28 10.91 -7.13
C GLU A 69 -5.10 12.34 -6.62
N GLY A 70 -4.22 12.55 -5.62
CA GLY A 70 -3.86 13.90 -5.13
C GLY A 70 -3.23 14.76 -6.22
N LEU A 71 -2.30 14.23 -7.01
CA LEU A 71 -1.71 14.92 -8.15
C LEU A 71 -2.76 15.27 -9.20
N ILE A 72 -3.64 14.34 -9.57
CA ILE A 72 -4.74 14.57 -10.52
C ILE A 72 -5.68 15.68 -10.01
N TYR A 73 -5.91 15.75 -8.71
CA TYR A 73 -6.70 16.78 -8.05
C TYR A 73 -5.99 18.14 -8.01
N GLY A 74 -4.67 18.17 -8.25
CA GLY A 74 -3.86 19.39 -8.29
C GLY A 74 -3.13 19.73 -6.98
N LEU A 75 -2.96 18.74 -6.08
CA LEU A 75 -2.25 18.92 -4.80
C LEU A 75 -0.80 18.45 -4.90
N ASP A 76 0.09 19.14 -4.20
CA ASP A 76 1.40 18.57 -3.86
C ASP A 76 1.20 17.36 -2.95
N VAL A 77 1.93 16.28 -3.22
CA VAL A 77 1.72 15.05 -2.48
C VAL A 77 3.01 14.56 -1.81
N ILE A 78 2.88 14.11 -0.58
CA ILE A 78 3.97 13.51 0.19
C ILE A 78 3.53 12.11 0.62
N GLY A 79 4.39 11.12 0.41
CA GLY A 79 4.16 9.75 0.85
C GLY A 79 5.32 9.20 1.66
N THR A 80 5.04 8.39 2.66
CA THR A 80 6.07 7.63 3.38
C THR A 80 5.76 6.13 3.34
N ASP A 81 6.80 5.30 3.15
CA ASP A 81 6.71 3.85 3.29
C ASP A 81 8.09 3.28 3.63
N ILE A 82 8.11 2.24 4.46
CA ILE A 82 9.35 1.53 4.83
C ILE A 82 9.82 0.55 3.75
N ASN A 83 8.90 0.09 2.88
CA ASN A 83 9.21 -0.91 1.87
C ASN A 83 9.81 -0.25 0.61
N PRO A 84 11.09 -0.52 0.27
CA PRO A 84 11.73 0.12 -0.87
C PRO A 84 11.09 -0.23 -2.22
N LEU A 85 10.47 -1.41 -2.36
CA LEU A 85 9.74 -1.74 -3.59
C LEU A 85 8.45 -0.93 -3.71
N ALA A 86 7.73 -0.72 -2.61
CA ALA A 86 6.53 0.10 -2.61
C ALA A 86 6.86 1.55 -3.01
N ARG A 87 7.93 2.13 -2.43
CA ARG A 87 8.41 3.46 -2.81
C ARG A 87 8.80 3.56 -4.27
N LEU A 88 9.58 2.60 -4.79
CA LEU A 88 9.95 2.55 -6.21
C LEU A 88 8.72 2.61 -7.11
N ILE A 89 7.68 1.84 -6.77
CA ILE A 89 6.43 1.83 -7.52
C ILE A 89 5.69 3.16 -7.38
N ALA A 90 5.60 3.72 -6.16
CA ALA A 90 4.97 5.02 -5.91
C ALA A 90 5.65 6.15 -6.68
N GLU A 91 6.99 6.20 -6.65
CA GLU A 91 7.79 7.16 -7.42
C GLU A 91 7.54 7.06 -8.92
N ALA A 92 7.52 5.84 -9.48
CA ALA A 92 7.24 5.64 -10.90
C ALA A 92 5.80 6.04 -11.28
N LYS A 93 4.83 5.74 -10.41
CA LYS A 93 3.42 6.06 -10.65
C LYS A 93 3.12 7.55 -10.58
N THR A 94 3.84 8.29 -9.78
CA THR A 94 3.67 9.74 -9.59
C THR A 94 4.53 10.58 -10.54
N ASP A 95 5.44 9.95 -11.29
CA ASP A 95 6.30 10.63 -12.25
C ASP A 95 5.59 10.82 -13.61
N TYR A 96 4.92 11.95 -13.76
CA TYR A 96 4.29 12.35 -15.03
C TYR A 96 5.22 13.19 -15.93
N SER A 97 6.46 13.45 -15.50
CA SER A 97 7.43 14.22 -16.28
C SER A 97 8.07 13.39 -17.41
N LEU A 98 8.02 12.07 -17.29
CA LEU A 98 8.64 11.13 -18.20
C LEU A 98 8.14 11.33 -19.64
N ASP A 99 9.07 11.53 -20.59
CA ASP A 99 8.75 11.73 -22.00
C ASP A 99 8.34 10.41 -22.68
N PRO A 100 7.09 10.28 -23.18
CA PRO A 100 6.63 9.06 -23.82
C PRO A 100 7.41 8.67 -25.08
N LEU A 101 7.96 9.67 -25.84
CA LEU A 101 8.74 9.39 -27.04
C LEU A 101 10.11 8.78 -26.69
N LYS A 102 10.81 9.34 -25.69
CA LYS A 102 12.05 8.76 -25.18
C LYS A 102 11.83 7.38 -24.56
N LEU A 103 10.70 7.19 -23.88
CA LEU A 103 10.33 5.90 -23.34
C LEU A 103 10.11 4.88 -24.46
N GLU A 104 9.40 5.24 -25.52
CA GLU A 104 9.17 4.39 -26.70
C GLU A 104 10.49 3.96 -27.37
N GLU A 105 11.41 4.91 -27.57
CA GLU A 105 12.73 4.63 -28.11
C GLU A 105 13.50 3.64 -27.24
N GLU A 106 13.43 3.77 -25.91
CA GLU A 106 14.13 2.86 -24.99
C GLU A 106 13.46 1.47 -24.95
N ILE A 107 12.13 1.38 -25.03
CA ILE A 107 11.41 0.10 -25.15
C ILE A 107 11.79 -0.61 -26.44
N SER A 108 11.85 0.11 -27.58
CA SER A 108 12.27 -0.44 -28.88
C SER A 108 13.71 -0.95 -28.83
N ARG A 109 14.61 -0.17 -28.24
CA ARG A 109 16.02 -0.55 -28.02
C ARG A 109 16.15 -1.79 -27.12
N PHE A 110 15.32 -1.89 -26.07
CA PHE A 110 15.27 -3.06 -25.21
C PHE A 110 14.81 -4.29 -25.99
N TYR A 111 13.76 -4.17 -26.80
CA TYR A 111 13.24 -5.26 -27.62
C TYR A 111 14.29 -5.83 -28.57
N GLU A 112 15.05 -4.96 -29.25
CA GLU A 112 16.11 -5.36 -30.18
C GLU A 112 17.26 -6.10 -29.46
N LYS A 113 17.71 -5.58 -28.33
CA LYS A 113 18.89 -6.08 -27.62
C LYS A 113 18.67 -7.32 -26.76
N ILE A 114 17.45 -7.48 -26.21
CA ILE A 114 17.22 -8.53 -25.19
C ILE A 114 17.27 -9.95 -25.77
N TYR A 115 17.00 -10.12 -27.05
CA TYR A 115 17.05 -11.39 -27.74
C TYR A 115 18.43 -11.75 -28.30
N GLU A 116 19.40 -10.86 -28.24
CA GLU A 116 20.77 -11.18 -28.64
C GLU A 116 21.35 -12.31 -27.77
N THR A 117 21.77 -13.41 -28.43
CA THR A 117 22.13 -14.65 -27.72
C THR A 117 23.40 -14.53 -26.86
N LYS A 118 24.30 -13.58 -27.15
CA LYS A 118 25.58 -13.37 -26.46
C LYS A 118 25.56 -12.21 -25.45
N GLY A 119 24.38 -11.72 -25.04
CA GLY A 119 24.25 -10.58 -24.13
C GLY A 119 24.86 -10.84 -22.74
N ARG A 120 25.47 -9.80 -22.17
CA ARG A 120 25.96 -9.80 -20.78
C ARG A 120 24.80 -9.98 -19.81
N LYS A 121 25.08 -10.60 -18.64
CA LYS A 121 24.08 -10.82 -17.58
C LYS A 121 24.64 -10.38 -16.24
N LYS A 122 23.75 -9.91 -15.37
CA LYS A 122 24.06 -9.62 -13.97
C LYS A 122 23.03 -10.35 -13.09
N VAL A 123 23.50 -11.30 -12.32
CA VAL A 123 22.66 -12.02 -11.36
C VAL A 123 23.06 -11.53 -9.96
N PRO A 124 22.16 -10.83 -9.26
CA PRO A 124 22.44 -10.37 -7.91
C PRO A 124 22.42 -11.54 -6.92
N ASN A 125 22.81 -11.28 -5.65
CA ASN A 125 22.69 -12.27 -4.59
C ASN A 125 21.20 -12.41 -4.19
N VAL A 126 20.54 -13.45 -4.69
CA VAL A 126 19.15 -13.80 -4.38
C VAL A 126 19.15 -15.02 -3.47
N LYS A 127 18.60 -14.89 -2.27
CA LYS A 127 18.56 -15.98 -1.28
C LYS A 127 17.76 -17.18 -1.80
N ASN A 128 18.39 -18.36 -1.85
CA ASN A 128 17.81 -19.61 -2.35
C ASN A 128 17.31 -19.49 -3.80
N ILE A 129 18.11 -18.91 -4.68
CA ILE A 129 17.73 -18.61 -6.07
C ILE A 129 17.24 -19.86 -6.82
N ASP A 130 17.91 -21.02 -6.66
CA ASP A 130 17.55 -22.28 -7.32
C ASP A 130 16.22 -22.88 -6.81
N TYR A 131 15.82 -22.51 -5.59
CA TYR A 131 14.50 -22.87 -5.06
C TYR A 131 13.40 -22.03 -5.68
N TRP A 132 13.65 -20.74 -5.89
CA TRP A 132 12.65 -19.79 -6.34
C TRP A 132 12.57 -19.63 -7.86
N PHE A 133 13.58 -20.04 -8.61
CA PHE A 133 13.64 -19.89 -10.06
C PHE A 133 14.15 -21.16 -10.73
N LYS A 134 13.61 -21.47 -11.93
CA LYS A 134 14.21 -22.51 -12.76
C LYS A 134 15.57 -22.06 -13.30
N PRO A 135 16.53 -22.99 -13.52
CA PRO A 135 17.86 -22.67 -14.05
C PRO A 135 17.81 -21.92 -15.40
N THR A 136 16.79 -22.18 -16.22
CA THR A 136 16.59 -21.53 -17.52
C THR A 136 16.10 -20.08 -17.41
N ILE A 137 15.51 -19.69 -16.28
CA ILE A 137 14.93 -18.35 -16.03
C ILE A 137 15.99 -17.38 -15.51
N VAL A 138 16.88 -17.84 -14.64
CA VAL A 138 17.90 -16.98 -14.00
C VAL A 138 18.77 -16.22 -15.02
N PRO A 139 19.28 -16.83 -16.09
CA PRO A 139 20.07 -16.10 -17.11
C PRO A 139 19.23 -15.04 -17.85
N LYS A 140 17.94 -15.31 -18.11
CA LYS A 140 17.05 -14.36 -18.79
C LYS A 140 16.80 -13.13 -17.91
N LEU A 141 16.44 -13.33 -16.64
CA LEU A 141 16.30 -12.24 -15.67
C LEU A 141 17.63 -11.47 -15.49
N GLY A 142 18.75 -12.18 -15.45
CA GLY A 142 20.08 -11.56 -15.36
C GLY A 142 20.42 -10.65 -16.55
N ARG A 143 19.95 -10.99 -17.75
CA ARG A 143 20.12 -10.11 -18.94
C ARG A 143 19.24 -8.87 -18.82
N ILE A 144 17.98 -9.01 -18.43
CA ILE A 144 17.11 -7.85 -18.18
C ILE A 144 17.76 -6.96 -17.12
N ARG A 145 18.24 -7.53 -16.02
CA ARG A 145 18.89 -6.77 -14.95
C ARG A 145 20.13 -6.01 -15.44
N TYR A 146 20.97 -6.66 -16.26
CA TYR A 146 22.11 -5.99 -16.87
C TYR A 146 21.69 -4.81 -17.76
N TYR A 147 20.64 -4.99 -18.57
CA TYR A 147 20.10 -3.91 -19.40
C TYR A 147 19.65 -2.72 -18.55
N LEU A 148 18.86 -2.97 -17.49
CA LEU A 148 18.36 -1.94 -16.57
C LEU A 148 19.49 -1.11 -15.95
N ASP A 149 20.62 -1.73 -15.61
CA ASP A 149 21.75 -1.00 -15.01
C ASP A 149 22.39 0.00 -15.96
N ASN A 150 22.25 -0.22 -17.27
CA ASN A 150 22.82 0.61 -18.33
C ASN A 150 21.82 1.65 -18.89
N ILE A 151 20.61 1.75 -18.37
CA ILE A 151 19.70 2.86 -18.69
C ILE A 151 20.20 4.11 -17.96
N GLU A 152 20.51 5.17 -18.70
CA GLU A 152 21.05 6.42 -18.16
C GLU A 152 19.98 7.32 -17.55
N ASP A 153 18.84 7.46 -18.24
CA ASP A 153 17.71 8.25 -17.74
C ASP A 153 17.09 7.60 -16.49
N THR A 154 17.12 8.31 -15.38
CA THR A 154 16.69 7.79 -14.07
C THR A 154 15.20 7.54 -14.01
N GLY A 155 14.38 8.33 -14.70
CA GLY A 155 12.93 8.14 -14.78
C GLY A 155 12.57 6.91 -15.61
N ILE A 156 13.17 6.77 -16.79
CA ILE A 156 13.02 5.58 -17.65
C ILE A 156 13.51 4.33 -16.91
N LYS A 157 14.67 4.42 -16.27
CA LYS A 157 15.20 3.31 -15.46
C LYS A 157 14.22 2.87 -14.37
N ARG A 158 13.63 3.80 -13.63
CA ARG A 158 12.63 3.53 -12.60
C ARG A 158 11.39 2.87 -13.20
N PHE A 159 10.91 3.37 -14.31
CA PHE A 159 9.77 2.79 -15.04
C PHE A 159 10.02 1.33 -15.43
N PHE A 160 11.19 1.03 -15.98
CA PHE A 160 11.61 -0.34 -16.31
C PHE A 160 11.78 -1.22 -15.08
N GLN A 161 12.33 -0.69 -13.99
CA GLN A 161 12.47 -1.43 -12.72
C GLN A 161 11.11 -1.88 -12.15
N VAL A 162 10.07 -1.05 -12.29
CA VAL A 162 8.71 -1.43 -11.89
C VAL A 162 8.18 -2.59 -12.74
N ALA A 163 8.31 -2.54 -14.05
CA ALA A 163 7.94 -3.64 -14.94
C ALA A 163 8.74 -4.92 -14.63
N PHE A 164 10.03 -4.78 -14.36
CA PHE A 164 10.92 -5.89 -14.01
C PHE A 164 10.53 -6.53 -12.67
N SER A 165 10.09 -5.76 -11.68
CA SER A 165 9.70 -6.28 -10.38
C SER A 165 8.53 -7.28 -10.47
N GLU A 166 7.54 -7.00 -11.33
CA GLU A 166 6.46 -7.96 -11.64
C GLU A 166 6.97 -9.14 -12.47
N THR A 167 7.85 -8.88 -13.44
CA THR A 167 8.48 -9.92 -14.28
C THR A 167 9.21 -10.94 -13.44
N VAL A 168 9.97 -10.52 -12.45
CA VAL A 168 10.65 -11.40 -11.48
C VAL A 168 9.63 -12.30 -10.78
N ARG A 169 8.56 -11.71 -10.23
CA ARG A 169 7.55 -12.47 -9.51
C ARG A 169 6.80 -13.46 -10.42
N GLU A 170 6.38 -13.01 -11.59
CA GLU A 170 5.65 -13.86 -12.55
C GLU A 170 6.52 -14.95 -13.18
N SER A 171 7.83 -14.77 -13.22
CA SER A 171 8.81 -15.75 -13.72
C SER A 171 9.30 -16.71 -12.63
N SER A 172 8.94 -16.48 -11.37
CA SER A 172 9.37 -17.31 -10.25
C SER A 172 8.50 -18.56 -10.07
N ASN A 173 8.98 -19.48 -9.23
CA ASN A 173 8.26 -20.69 -8.82
C ASN A 173 7.15 -20.39 -7.78
N THR A 174 6.82 -19.11 -7.52
CA THR A 174 5.81 -18.73 -6.53
C THR A 174 4.39 -18.84 -7.10
N ARG A 175 3.44 -19.21 -6.24
CA ARG A 175 2.02 -19.24 -6.62
C ARG A 175 1.52 -17.84 -6.97
N LYS A 176 0.82 -17.75 -8.11
CA LYS A 176 0.19 -16.49 -8.53
C LYS A 176 -1.02 -16.17 -7.64
N GLY A 177 -1.21 -14.88 -7.34
CA GLY A 177 -2.35 -14.42 -6.53
C GLY A 177 -2.15 -14.53 -5.01
N GLU A 178 -1.06 -15.13 -4.54
CA GLU A 178 -0.73 -15.21 -3.11
C GLU A 178 0.08 -14.00 -2.63
N PHE A 179 -0.22 -13.53 -1.42
CA PHE A 179 0.53 -12.42 -0.79
C PHE A 179 1.82 -12.89 -0.11
N LYS A 180 1.83 -14.15 0.35
CA LYS A 180 3.02 -14.79 0.92
C LYS A 180 3.79 -15.55 -0.14
N LEU A 181 5.04 -15.86 0.15
CA LEU A 181 5.89 -16.64 -0.74
C LEU A 181 5.58 -18.14 -0.58
N PHE A 182 4.61 -18.63 -1.32
CA PHE A 182 4.32 -20.06 -1.45
C PHE A 182 4.83 -20.57 -2.80
N ARG A 183 5.61 -21.65 -2.78
CA ARG A 183 6.08 -22.32 -3.99
C ARG A 183 5.01 -23.25 -4.54
N TYR A 184 4.93 -23.39 -5.86
CA TYR A 184 4.13 -24.41 -6.52
C TYR A 184 4.59 -25.83 -6.15
N GLY A 185 3.68 -26.80 -6.16
CA GLY A 185 3.99 -28.21 -6.07
C GLY A 185 4.72 -28.71 -7.33
N LYS A 186 5.27 -29.94 -7.26
CA LYS A 186 6.12 -30.50 -8.32
C LYS A 186 5.42 -30.52 -9.69
N GLU A 187 4.19 -31.02 -9.77
CA GLU A 187 3.44 -31.13 -11.02
C GLU A 187 3.23 -29.76 -11.71
N GLN A 188 2.85 -28.75 -10.92
CA GLN A 188 2.68 -27.39 -11.45
C GLN A 188 4.01 -26.76 -11.86
N LEU A 189 5.09 -27.06 -11.15
CA LEU A 189 6.42 -26.59 -11.53
C LEU A 189 6.88 -27.20 -12.84
N ASP A 190 6.61 -28.48 -13.09
CA ASP A 190 7.01 -29.17 -14.32
C ASP A 190 6.34 -28.53 -15.56
N SER A 191 5.08 -28.11 -15.42
CA SER A 191 4.34 -27.41 -16.48
C SER A 191 4.64 -25.90 -16.59
N LEU A 192 5.21 -25.29 -15.56
CA LEU A 192 5.50 -23.86 -15.54
C LEU A 192 6.65 -23.53 -16.50
N ASN A 193 6.40 -22.72 -17.52
CA ASN A 193 7.43 -22.27 -18.48
C ASN A 193 7.24 -20.79 -18.84
N PRO A 194 7.50 -19.86 -17.91
CA PRO A 194 7.36 -18.44 -18.19
C PRO A 194 8.47 -17.95 -19.14
N ASP A 195 8.11 -16.98 -19.98
CA ASP A 195 9.12 -16.23 -20.74
C ASP A 195 9.32 -14.83 -20.15
N PRO A 196 10.41 -14.58 -19.40
CA PRO A 196 10.67 -13.29 -18.78
C PRO A 196 10.71 -12.12 -19.76
N TYR A 197 11.14 -12.34 -21.01
CA TYR A 197 11.22 -11.27 -22.00
C TYR A 197 9.82 -10.86 -22.47
N ALA A 198 8.98 -11.81 -22.82
CA ALA A 198 7.60 -11.54 -23.22
C ALA A 198 6.80 -10.90 -22.07
N ILE A 199 6.99 -11.36 -20.84
CA ILE A 199 6.36 -10.77 -19.65
C ILE A 199 6.82 -9.32 -19.49
N MET A 200 8.13 -9.05 -19.54
CA MET A 200 8.68 -7.72 -19.39
C MET A 200 8.12 -6.73 -20.43
N LEU A 201 8.12 -7.12 -21.70
CA LEU A 201 7.60 -6.31 -22.80
C LEU A 201 6.09 -6.00 -22.60
N SER A 202 5.30 -7.01 -22.25
CA SER A 202 3.87 -6.83 -21.96
C SER A 202 3.63 -5.82 -20.81
N LYS A 203 4.48 -5.87 -19.77
CA LYS A 203 4.38 -4.92 -18.65
C LYS A 203 4.78 -3.50 -19.07
N LEU A 204 5.83 -3.36 -19.87
CA LEU A 204 6.28 -2.06 -20.38
C LEU A 204 5.21 -1.39 -21.24
N GLU A 205 4.60 -2.12 -22.17
CA GLU A 205 3.53 -1.61 -23.05
C GLU A 205 2.28 -1.21 -22.26
N ARG A 206 1.87 -2.06 -21.32
CA ARG A 206 0.75 -1.75 -20.43
C ARG A 206 1.01 -0.47 -19.64
N ASN A 207 2.19 -0.36 -19.04
CA ASN A 207 2.55 0.78 -18.19
C ASN A 207 2.72 2.06 -19.03
N LYS A 208 3.25 1.98 -20.26
CA LYS A 208 3.34 3.09 -21.20
C LYS A 208 1.96 3.66 -21.51
N THR A 209 0.98 2.81 -21.78
CA THR A 209 -0.41 3.24 -21.98
C THR A 209 -0.93 4.01 -20.75
N GLY A 210 -0.69 3.49 -19.55
CA GLY A 210 -1.05 4.17 -18.31
C GLY A 210 -0.35 5.52 -18.11
N LEU A 211 0.92 5.64 -18.49
CA LEU A 211 1.67 6.91 -18.46
C LEU A 211 1.05 7.95 -19.39
N ILE A 212 0.75 7.57 -20.62
CA ILE A 212 0.15 8.48 -21.61
C ILE A 212 -1.18 9.02 -21.10
N GLN A 213 -2.03 8.14 -20.56
CA GLN A 213 -3.31 8.55 -19.95
C GLN A 213 -3.11 9.49 -18.76
N PHE A 214 -2.17 9.19 -17.87
CA PHE A 214 -1.88 10.03 -16.70
C PHE A 214 -1.38 11.40 -17.11
N ARG A 215 -0.41 11.47 -18.04
CA ARG A 215 0.10 12.74 -18.56
C ARG A 215 -0.96 13.59 -19.20
N SER A 216 -1.90 12.99 -19.94
CA SER A 216 -2.98 13.76 -20.60
C SER A 216 -3.85 14.52 -19.59
N LEU A 217 -4.01 14.00 -18.37
CA LEU A 217 -4.68 14.70 -17.29
C LEU A 217 -3.81 15.83 -16.70
N MET A 218 -2.52 15.52 -16.48
CA MET A 218 -1.62 16.44 -15.80
C MET A 218 -1.26 17.68 -16.61
N VAL A 219 -1.20 17.58 -17.95
CA VAL A 219 -0.88 18.75 -18.82
C VAL A 219 -1.97 19.82 -18.80
N ASN A 220 -3.19 19.47 -18.40
CA ASN A 220 -4.32 20.41 -18.31
C ASN A 220 -4.36 21.14 -16.95
N LEU A 221 -3.51 20.78 -16.00
CA LEU A 221 -3.43 21.47 -14.72
C LEU A 221 -2.60 22.75 -14.84
N HIS A 222 -3.14 23.87 -14.34
CA HIS A 222 -2.43 25.16 -14.32
C HIS A 222 -1.22 25.15 -13.38
N ASN A 223 -1.33 24.45 -12.25
CA ASN A 223 -0.22 24.15 -11.35
C ASN A 223 0.43 22.84 -11.78
N ARG A 224 1.71 22.70 -11.51
CA ARG A 224 2.45 21.43 -11.72
C ARG A 224 2.74 20.81 -10.35
N PRO A 225 1.78 20.08 -9.78
CA PRO A 225 1.93 19.55 -8.44
C PRO A 225 3.10 18.57 -8.38
N ALA A 226 3.83 18.59 -7.25
CA ALA A 226 4.99 17.77 -7.02
C ALA A 226 4.67 16.55 -6.15
N ALA A 227 5.43 15.46 -6.34
CA ALA A 227 5.38 14.28 -5.49
C ALA A 227 6.71 14.11 -4.75
N LYS A 228 6.66 13.85 -3.44
CA LYS A 228 7.80 13.52 -2.59
C LYS A 228 7.57 12.21 -1.89
N ILE A 229 8.39 11.18 -2.19
CA ILE A 229 8.29 9.86 -1.59
C ILE A 229 9.47 9.63 -0.66
N LEU A 230 9.22 9.29 0.60
CA LEU A 230 10.23 9.21 1.64
C LEU A 230 10.31 7.81 2.25
N GLY A 231 11.52 7.35 2.53
CA GLY A 231 11.79 6.09 3.22
C GLY A 231 11.71 6.22 4.73
N LEU A 232 10.58 6.74 5.24
CA LEU A 232 10.36 6.97 6.66
C LEU A 232 9.34 5.99 7.24
N ASN A 233 9.50 5.65 8.51
CA ASN A 233 8.50 4.95 9.31
C ASN A 233 7.73 5.98 10.14
N SER A 234 6.45 6.14 9.88
CA SER A 234 5.59 7.10 10.57
C SER A 234 5.42 6.82 12.08
N VAL A 235 5.76 5.60 12.53
CA VAL A 235 5.83 5.26 13.97
C VAL A 235 6.93 6.07 14.67
N ASN A 236 8.00 6.37 13.96
CA ASN A 236 9.10 7.19 14.46
C ASN A 236 8.81 8.68 14.22
N GLN A 237 9.51 9.53 14.96
CA GLN A 237 9.42 10.97 14.72
C GLN A 237 9.77 11.31 13.27
N ILE A 238 8.87 12.03 12.60
CA ILE A 238 9.08 12.52 11.25
C ILE A 238 9.97 13.77 11.33
N PRO A 239 11.15 13.79 10.67
CA PRO A 239 12.03 14.96 10.75
C PRO A 239 11.37 16.20 10.15
N SER A 240 11.38 17.32 10.87
CA SER A 240 10.76 18.59 10.42
C SER A 240 11.42 19.17 9.16
N LYS A 241 12.68 18.82 8.86
CA LYS A 241 13.34 19.16 7.60
C LYS A 241 12.71 18.43 6.39
N GLU A 242 12.08 17.29 6.61
CA GLU A 242 11.40 16.51 5.57
C GLU A 242 9.94 16.92 5.42
N ILE A 243 9.22 17.03 6.53
CA ILE A 243 7.83 17.48 6.60
C ILE A 243 7.71 18.40 7.83
N PRO A 244 7.56 19.71 7.66
CA PRO A 244 7.38 20.65 8.77
C PRO A 244 6.09 20.39 9.55
N GLU A 245 6.06 20.72 10.82
CA GLU A 245 4.82 20.75 11.60
C GLU A 245 3.84 21.79 11.03
N ASN A 246 2.55 21.50 11.14
CA ASN A 246 1.46 22.36 10.64
C ASN A 246 1.59 22.73 9.15
N SER A 247 2.00 21.76 8.29
CA SER A 247 2.21 21.98 6.86
C SER A 247 1.34 21.09 5.97
N ILE A 248 0.56 20.19 6.54
CA ILE A 248 -0.27 19.24 5.81
C ILE A 248 -1.74 19.62 5.96
N ASP A 249 -2.42 19.85 4.84
CA ASP A 249 -3.84 20.23 4.81
C ASP A 249 -4.76 19.01 4.82
N LEU A 250 -4.33 17.91 4.21
CA LEU A 250 -5.15 16.72 4.03
C LEU A 250 -4.31 15.45 4.19
N VAL A 251 -4.81 14.52 4.98
CA VAL A 251 -4.30 13.15 5.04
C VAL A 251 -5.35 12.20 4.48
N ILE A 252 -4.97 11.39 3.48
CA ILE A 252 -5.78 10.27 2.98
C ILE A 252 -4.91 9.03 2.99
N THR A 253 -5.27 8.05 3.81
CA THR A 253 -4.42 6.87 3.99
C THR A 253 -5.23 5.63 4.38
N SER A 254 -4.59 4.48 4.19
CA SER A 254 -5.06 3.19 4.70
C SER A 254 -3.90 2.52 5.44
N PRO A 255 -3.84 2.65 6.79
CA PRO A 255 -2.82 1.97 7.57
C PRO A 255 -2.95 0.45 7.45
N PRO A 256 -1.93 -0.34 7.80
CA PRO A 256 -2.09 -1.78 7.93
C PRO A 256 -3.26 -2.12 8.87
N TYR A 257 -4.04 -3.16 8.52
CA TYR A 257 -5.21 -3.57 9.35
C TYR A 257 -4.81 -4.51 10.50
N GLY A 258 -3.52 -4.59 10.83
CA GLY A 258 -2.95 -5.39 11.88
C GLY A 258 -1.48 -5.73 11.58
N ASP A 259 -0.87 -6.53 12.44
CA ASP A 259 0.52 -6.95 12.29
C ASP A 259 0.75 -7.75 10.99
N SER A 260 1.94 -7.60 10.37
CA SER A 260 2.29 -8.23 9.09
C SER A 260 2.40 -9.75 9.16
N HIS A 261 2.67 -10.33 10.34
CA HIS A 261 2.80 -11.78 10.51
C HIS A 261 1.45 -12.49 10.29
N THR A 262 0.36 -11.85 10.66
CA THR A 262 -0.99 -12.43 10.63
C THR A 262 -1.89 -11.83 9.54
N THR A 263 -1.46 -10.76 8.88
CA THR A 263 -2.19 -10.10 7.78
C THR A 263 -1.42 -10.24 6.46
N VAL A 264 -1.07 -9.11 5.83
CA VAL A 264 -0.32 -9.08 4.57
C VAL A 264 1.18 -8.97 4.86
N ALA A 265 1.93 -10.01 4.51
CA ALA A 265 3.38 -10.03 4.66
C ALA A 265 4.04 -9.27 3.50
N TYR A 266 4.05 -7.94 3.59
CA TYR A 266 4.59 -7.06 2.55
C TYR A 266 6.07 -7.32 2.27
N GLY A 267 6.87 -7.64 3.30
CA GLY A 267 8.27 -8.01 3.16
C GLY A 267 8.45 -9.30 2.37
N GLN A 268 7.63 -10.32 2.62
CA GLN A 268 7.66 -11.55 1.82
C GLN A 268 7.27 -11.30 0.37
N TYR A 269 6.19 -10.52 0.13
CA TYR A 269 5.73 -10.21 -1.22
C TYR A 269 6.83 -9.55 -2.05
N SER A 270 7.50 -8.54 -1.50
CA SER A 270 8.49 -7.72 -2.19
C SER A 270 9.87 -8.37 -2.28
N ARG A 271 10.16 -9.42 -1.48
CA ARG A 271 11.52 -9.96 -1.28
C ARG A 271 12.25 -10.29 -2.59
N LEU A 272 11.67 -11.15 -3.43
CA LEU A 272 12.36 -11.59 -4.65
C LEU A 272 12.64 -10.43 -5.60
N SER A 273 11.67 -9.52 -5.78
CA SER A 273 11.82 -8.35 -6.62
C SER A 273 12.86 -7.37 -6.06
N SER A 274 12.87 -7.17 -4.74
CA SER A 274 13.85 -6.32 -4.06
C SER A 274 15.28 -6.89 -4.16
N GLU A 275 15.45 -8.21 -3.96
CA GLU A 275 16.74 -8.88 -4.11
C GLU A 275 17.25 -8.77 -5.55
N TRP A 276 16.41 -9.02 -6.57
CA TRP A 276 16.79 -8.88 -7.97
C TRP A 276 17.12 -7.44 -8.38
N LEU A 277 16.45 -6.46 -7.81
CA LEU A 277 16.71 -5.04 -8.04
C LEU A 277 17.82 -4.48 -7.16
N SER A 278 18.35 -5.27 -6.22
CA SER A 278 19.32 -4.81 -5.21
C SER A 278 18.80 -3.59 -4.43
N LEU A 279 17.49 -3.55 -4.17
CA LEU A 279 16.90 -2.54 -3.30
C LEU A 279 17.31 -2.88 -1.87
N ILE A 280 18.03 -1.97 -1.22
CA ILE A 280 18.44 -2.13 0.16
C ILE A 280 17.18 -2.05 1.01
N ALA A 281 16.69 -3.21 1.45
CA ALA A 281 15.83 -3.28 2.60
C ALA A 281 16.75 -3.32 3.81
N GLU A 282 16.64 -2.37 4.70
CA GLU A 282 17.12 -2.59 6.06
C GLU A 282 16.41 -3.83 6.58
N GLU A 283 17.10 -4.60 7.41
CA GLU A 283 16.70 -5.95 7.82
C GLU A 283 15.21 -6.11 8.11
N ASN A 284 14.63 -7.15 7.54
CA ASN A 284 13.28 -7.68 7.81
C ASN A 284 12.16 -6.62 7.92
N ILE A 285 11.67 -6.16 6.77
CA ILE A 285 10.55 -5.19 6.66
C ILE A 285 9.37 -5.58 7.56
N ASP A 286 9.03 -6.88 7.62
CA ASP A 286 7.89 -7.36 8.39
C ASP A 286 8.07 -7.14 9.90
N ASN A 287 9.30 -7.24 10.43
CA ASN A 287 9.59 -6.94 11.83
C ASN A 287 9.61 -5.43 12.15
N ARG A 288 9.84 -4.59 11.15
CA ARG A 288 9.82 -3.12 11.27
C ARG A 288 8.45 -2.51 11.00
N SER A 289 7.54 -3.31 10.46
CA SER A 289 6.14 -2.92 10.30
C SER A 289 5.44 -2.80 11.64
N MET A 290 4.33 -2.07 11.69
CA MET A 290 3.53 -1.93 12.91
C MET A 290 3.22 -3.29 13.55
N GLY A 291 3.45 -3.39 14.85
CA GLY A 291 3.25 -4.62 15.62
C GLY A 291 4.24 -5.74 15.28
N GLY A 292 5.31 -5.45 14.53
CA GLY A 292 6.31 -6.44 14.12
C GLY A 292 7.12 -7.04 15.28
N THR A 293 7.20 -6.33 16.40
CA THR A 293 7.89 -6.77 17.62
C THR A 293 6.91 -6.79 18.79
N PRO A 294 6.53 -7.97 19.31
CA PRO A 294 5.59 -8.07 20.42
C PRO A 294 6.06 -7.35 21.69
N LEU A 295 5.13 -6.73 22.40
CA LEU A 295 5.37 -6.11 23.70
C LEU A 295 5.63 -7.17 24.77
N ARG A 296 6.21 -6.75 25.90
CA ARG A 296 6.36 -7.56 27.11
C ARG A 296 5.20 -7.41 28.08
N GLU A 297 4.53 -6.28 28.04
CA GLU A 297 3.38 -5.91 28.87
C GLU A 297 2.35 -5.15 28.04
N ILE A 298 1.10 -5.18 28.45
CA ILE A 298 0.00 -4.48 27.79
C ILE A 298 -0.13 -3.09 28.43
N PRO A 299 0.09 -1.99 27.68
CA PRO A 299 -0.14 -0.65 28.20
C PRO A 299 -1.64 -0.33 28.24
N ASP A 300 -2.00 0.67 29.02
CA ASP A 300 -3.30 1.31 28.93
C ASP A 300 -3.34 2.27 27.75
N PHE A 301 -4.42 2.18 26.95
CA PHE A 301 -4.60 3.00 25.76
C PHE A 301 -5.67 4.08 25.99
N PRO A 302 -5.58 5.25 25.34
CA PRO A 302 -6.65 6.26 25.39
C PRO A 302 -7.86 5.86 24.54
N SER A 303 -8.39 4.65 24.75
CA SER A 303 -9.56 4.09 24.09
C SER A 303 -10.09 2.92 24.93
N ASP A 304 -11.21 3.14 25.62
CA ASP A 304 -11.83 2.13 26.51
C ASP A 304 -12.20 0.89 25.69
N SER A 305 -12.77 1.08 24.49
CA SER A 305 -13.17 -0.03 23.61
C SER A 305 -11.98 -0.91 23.18
N LEU A 306 -10.78 -0.35 23.06
CA LEU A 306 -9.56 -1.12 22.78
C LEU A 306 -9.10 -1.87 24.02
N ASN A 307 -9.10 -1.23 25.19
CA ASN A 307 -8.70 -1.85 26.46
C ASN A 307 -9.59 -3.04 26.78
N ASP A 308 -10.92 -2.91 26.62
CA ASP A 308 -11.89 -3.98 26.78
C ASP A 308 -11.64 -5.14 25.80
N ALA A 309 -11.40 -4.83 24.52
CA ALA A 309 -11.13 -5.85 23.51
C ALA A 309 -9.82 -6.61 23.80
N ILE A 310 -8.75 -5.89 24.20
CA ILE A 310 -7.48 -6.51 24.58
C ILE A 310 -7.65 -7.35 25.85
N GLY A 311 -8.43 -6.89 26.85
CA GLY A 311 -8.79 -7.65 28.04
C GLY A 311 -9.44 -8.99 27.68
N ALA A 312 -10.47 -8.97 26.82
CA ALA A 312 -11.15 -10.16 26.36
C ALA A 312 -10.25 -11.13 25.54
N ILE A 313 -9.25 -10.60 24.83
CA ILE A 313 -8.25 -11.44 24.15
C ILE A 313 -7.26 -12.03 25.15
N THR A 314 -6.89 -11.28 26.17
CA THR A 314 -5.95 -11.70 27.23
C THR A 314 -6.45 -12.96 27.96
N GLU A 315 -7.73 -12.99 28.30
CA GLU A 315 -8.37 -14.16 28.93
C GLU A 315 -8.28 -15.43 28.05
N LYS A 316 -8.25 -15.28 26.74
CA LYS A 316 -8.20 -16.40 25.79
C LYS A 316 -6.77 -16.76 25.39
N ASN A 317 -5.91 -15.76 25.17
CA ASN A 317 -4.54 -15.93 24.67
C ASN A 317 -3.70 -14.68 24.94
N PHE A 318 -2.97 -14.69 26.06
CA PHE A 318 -2.14 -13.56 26.49
C PHE A 318 -1.07 -13.17 25.45
N LYS A 319 -0.42 -14.17 24.83
CA LYS A 319 0.60 -13.90 23.79
C LYS A 319 -0.03 -13.12 22.62
N ARG A 320 -1.23 -13.51 22.22
CA ARG A 320 -1.93 -12.85 21.13
C ARG A 320 -2.39 -11.43 21.51
N ALA A 321 -2.74 -11.20 22.78
CA ALA A 321 -3.03 -9.86 23.30
C ALA A 321 -1.80 -8.94 23.21
N LEU A 322 -0.60 -9.43 23.56
CA LEU A 322 0.64 -8.67 23.42
C LEU A 322 0.95 -8.27 21.97
N GLU A 323 0.70 -9.15 21.01
CA GLU A 323 0.87 -8.85 19.58
C GLU A 323 -0.11 -7.77 19.11
N VAL A 324 -1.37 -7.85 19.55
CA VAL A 324 -2.40 -6.82 19.28
C VAL A 324 -2.03 -5.49 19.91
N ALA A 325 -1.64 -5.50 21.19
CA ALA A 325 -1.23 -4.29 21.91
C ALA A 325 -0.02 -3.62 21.25
N SER A 326 0.95 -4.43 20.75
CA SER A 326 2.09 -3.91 20.01
C SER A 326 1.68 -3.13 18.76
N PHE A 327 0.75 -3.67 17.99
CA PHE A 327 0.23 -2.99 16.80
C PHE A 327 -0.41 -1.64 17.14
N TYR A 328 -1.29 -1.60 18.17
CA TYR A 328 -1.97 -0.36 18.54
C TYR A 328 -1.06 0.66 19.21
N LYS A 329 0.00 0.23 19.90
CA LYS A 329 1.05 1.14 20.42
C LYS A 329 1.76 1.85 19.26
N ASP A 330 2.13 1.12 18.23
CA ASP A 330 2.77 1.70 17.05
C ASP A 330 1.81 2.63 16.29
N LEU A 331 0.53 2.25 16.17
CA LEU A 331 -0.50 3.08 15.55
C LEU A 331 -0.72 4.38 16.33
N LEU A 332 -0.77 4.32 17.67
CA LEU A 332 -0.87 5.50 18.54
C LEU A 332 0.32 6.45 18.32
N SER A 333 1.54 5.90 18.29
CA SER A 333 2.77 6.68 18.05
C SER A 333 2.74 7.34 16.66
N SER A 334 2.31 6.62 15.64
CA SER A 334 2.18 7.18 14.28
C SER A 334 1.11 8.26 14.20
N ILE A 335 -0.05 8.07 14.82
CA ILE A 335 -1.12 9.08 14.88
C ILE A 335 -0.64 10.35 15.60
N ASN A 336 0.13 10.22 16.69
CA ASN A 336 0.76 11.37 17.35
C ASN A 336 1.65 12.15 16.38
N ASN A 337 2.53 11.44 15.66
CA ASN A 337 3.45 12.09 14.71
C ASN A 337 2.69 12.78 13.56
N VAL A 338 1.66 12.12 13.00
CA VAL A 338 0.82 12.69 11.95
C VAL A 338 0.05 13.92 12.45
N SER A 339 -0.53 13.86 13.67
CA SER A 339 -1.33 14.97 14.24
C SER A 339 -0.57 16.28 14.36
N LYS A 340 0.77 16.21 14.56
CA LYS A 340 1.63 17.41 14.62
C LYS A 340 1.79 18.09 13.26
N LEU A 341 1.67 17.33 12.17
CA LEU A 341 1.90 17.82 10.81
C LEU A 341 0.69 18.57 10.24
N ILE A 342 -0.52 18.30 10.77
CA ILE A 342 -1.77 18.82 10.22
C ILE A 342 -1.91 20.31 10.52
N THR A 343 -2.30 21.09 9.49
CA THR A 343 -2.63 22.51 9.63
C THR A 343 -3.95 22.72 10.39
N SER A 344 -4.18 23.90 10.97
CA SER A 344 -5.51 24.27 11.47
C SER A 344 -6.55 24.14 10.35
N ASN A 345 -7.70 23.57 10.67
CA ASN A 345 -8.76 23.19 9.74
C ASN A 345 -8.44 22.05 8.76
N GLY A 346 -7.25 21.46 8.81
CA GLY A 346 -6.87 20.30 7.99
C GLY A 346 -7.66 19.05 8.33
N TYR A 347 -7.88 18.19 7.35
CA TYR A 347 -8.63 16.94 7.47
C TYR A 347 -7.74 15.72 7.47
N VAL A 348 -8.19 14.69 8.17
CA VAL A 348 -7.55 13.36 8.21
C VAL A 348 -8.60 12.31 7.89
N CYS A 349 -8.33 11.49 6.85
CA CYS A 349 -9.21 10.43 6.38
C CYS A 349 -8.46 9.09 6.46
N TYR A 350 -8.84 8.23 7.41
CA TYR A 350 -8.24 6.90 7.61
C TYR A 350 -9.19 5.81 7.18
N VAL A 351 -8.79 5.01 6.19
CA VAL A 351 -9.56 3.87 5.66
C VAL A 351 -9.10 2.62 6.38
N VAL A 352 -9.97 2.00 7.18
CA VAL A 352 -9.62 0.85 8.02
C VAL A 352 -10.70 -0.21 8.03
N GLY A 353 -10.32 -1.42 8.41
CA GLY A 353 -11.24 -2.52 8.65
C GLY A 353 -11.17 -3.00 10.10
N ASN A 354 -12.33 -3.29 10.67
CA ASN A 354 -12.43 -3.93 11.97
C ASN A 354 -12.15 -5.43 11.82
N ARG A 355 -11.03 -5.90 12.36
CA ARG A 355 -10.63 -7.31 12.26
C ARG A 355 -11.02 -8.10 13.50
N THR A 356 -11.13 -9.42 13.35
CA THR A 356 -11.36 -10.35 14.46
C THR A 356 -10.05 -11.03 14.86
N VAL A 357 -9.74 -11.04 16.15
CA VAL A 357 -8.59 -11.75 16.74
C VAL A 357 -9.08 -12.57 17.93
N ALA A 358 -8.75 -13.86 17.98
CA ALA A 358 -9.22 -14.78 19.03
C ALA A 358 -10.73 -14.71 19.28
N SER A 359 -11.52 -14.58 18.21
CA SER A 359 -12.98 -14.39 18.25
C SER A 359 -13.46 -13.12 18.99
N VAL A 360 -12.60 -12.08 19.05
CA VAL A 360 -12.95 -10.75 19.54
C VAL A 360 -12.82 -9.77 18.37
N ILE A 361 -13.82 -8.95 18.14
CA ILE A 361 -13.78 -7.90 17.13
C ILE A 361 -12.97 -6.72 17.69
N LEU A 362 -11.93 -6.31 16.98
CA LEU A 362 -11.16 -5.12 17.32
C LEU A 362 -11.84 -3.90 16.69
N PRO A 363 -12.29 -2.91 17.50
CA PRO A 363 -13.03 -1.74 17.00
C PRO A 363 -12.07 -0.67 16.43
N THR A 364 -11.27 -1.03 15.41
CA THR A 364 -10.18 -0.20 14.89
C THR A 364 -10.65 1.19 14.45
N SER A 365 -11.87 1.29 13.91
CA SER A 365 -12.46 2.58 13.52
C SER A 365 -12.69 3.51 14.73
N ASP A 366 -13.19 2.98 15.84
CA ASP A 366 -13.39 3.75 17.07
C ASP A 366 -12.06 4.11 17.71
N VAL A 367 -11.12 3.16 17.73
CA VAL A 367 -9.75 3.39 18.25
C VAL A 367 -9.06 4.54 17.51
N ILE A 368 -9.16 4.61 16.18
CA ILE A 368 -8.59 5.72 15.40
C ILE A 368 -9.23 7.05 15.78
N ARG A 369 -10.56 7.09 15.92
CA ARG A 369 -11.29 8.27 16.40
C ARG A 369 -10.78 8.70 17.78
N ASP A 370 -10.67 7.77 18.72
CA ASP A 370 -10.25 8.03 20.10
C ASP A 370 -8.80 8.53 20.16
N PHE A 371 -7.88 7.90 19.39
CA PHE A 371 -6.47 8.30 19.32
C PHE A 371 -6.31 9.71 18.73
N PHE A 372 -6.98 10.03 17.63
CA PHE A 372 -6.92 11.38 17.07
C PHE A 372 -7.57 12.41 18.02
N SER A 373 -8.66 12.04 18.70
CA SER A 373 -9.31 12.90 19.69
C SER A 373 -8.39 13.18 20.88
N PHE A 374 -7.63 12.18 21.34
CA PHE A 374 -6.62 12.33 22.39
C PHE A 374 -5.52 13.33 22.00
N PHE A 375 -5.17 13.41 20.70
CA PHE A 375 -4.22 14.42 20.18
C PHE A 375 -4.90 15.72 19.68
N GLY A 376 -6.14 15.98 20.08
CA GLY A 376 -6.82 17.26 19.87
C GLY A 376 -7.53 17.46 18.53
N LEU A 377 -7.68 16.42 17.70
CA LEU A 377 -8.52 16.51 16.52
C LEU A 377 -9.99 16.22 16.87
N LYS A 378 -10.90 16.86 16.15
CA LYS A 378 -12.35 16.66 16.31
C LYS A 378 -12.86 15.63 15.32
N TYR A 379 -13.70 14.73 15.81
CA TYR A 379 -14.43 13.79 14.96
C TYR A 379 -15.43 14.52 14.05
N VAL A 380 -15.45 14.14 12.78
CA VAL A 380 -16.37 14.67 11.78
C VAL A 380 -17.46 13.62 11.45
N THR A 381 -17.02 12.47 10.90
CA THR A 381 -17.92 11.39 10.50
C THR A 381 -17.15 10.08 10.27
N THR A 382 -17.89 8.99 10.12
CA THR A 382 -17.34 7.71 9.60
C THR A 382 -18.24 7.22 8.47
N HIS A 383 -17.70 7.15 7.25
CA HIS A 383 -18.39 6.53 6.13
C HIS A 383 -18.18 5.03 6.16
N LEU A 384 -19.23 4.27 5.87
CA LEU A 384 -19.18 2.81 5.80
C LEU A 384 -19.12 2.36 4.36
N ARG A 385 -18.11 1.54 4.03
CA ARG A 385 -17.94 0.93 2.73
C ARG A 385 -18.14 -0.57 2.81
N ASN A 386 -19.13 -1.10 2.15
CA ASN A 386 -19.27 -2.54 1.93
C ASN A 386 -18.32 -2.99 0.81
N ILE A 387 -17.61 -4.11 1.01
CA ILE A 387 -16.67 -4.68 0.01
C ILE A 387 -17.42 -5.72 -0.82
N PRO A 388 -17.87 -5.39 -2.05
CA PRO A 388 -18.79 -6.25 -2.81
C PRO A 388 -18.13 -7.51 -3.37
N ASN A 389 -16.86 -7.45 -3.76
CA ASN A 389 -16.16 -8.55 -4.45
C ASN A 389 -14.87 -8.94 -3.73
N LYS A 390 -15.03 -9.58 -2.57
CA LYS A 390 -13.88 -10.04 -1.80
C LYS A 390 -13.26 -11.28 -2.43
N ARG A 391 -11.97 -11.22 -2.80
CA ARG A 391 -11.21 -12.38 -3.28
C ARG A 391 -10.94 -13.43 -2.18
N MET A 392 -11.11 -13.06 -0.90
CA MET A 392 -10.97 -14.01 0.22
C MET A 392 -12.29 -14.68 0.53
N PRO A 393 -12.29 -15.96 0.94
CA PRO A 393 -13.51 -16.65 1.38
C PRO A 393 -14.22 -15.86 2.48
N ALA A 394 -15.57 -15.87 2.50
CA ALA A 394 -16.36 -15.21 3.53
C ALA A 394 -16.08 -15.77 4.94
N ARG A 395 -15.57 -17.00 5.01
CA ARG A 395 -15.10 -17.64 6.25
C ARG A 395 -13.68 -18.18 6.04
N ASN A 396 -12.81 -17.93 6.99
CA ASN A 396 -11.44 -18.44 6.98
C ASN A 396 -11.16 -19.17 8.30
N SER A 397 -10.25 -20.15 8.27
CA SER A 397 -9.77 -20.81 9.49
C SER A 397 -8.47 -20.16 9.94
N PRO A 398 -8.50 -19.20 10.87
CA PRO A 398 -7.30 -18.48 11.30
C PRO A 398 -6.33 -19.36 12.08
N SER A 399 -6.79 -20.50 12.58
CA SER A 399 -5.98 -21.44 13.39
C SER A 399 -5.56 -22.69 12.62
N ASN A 400 -5.96 -22.87 11.35
CA ASN A 400 -5.82 -24.11 10.57
C ASN A 400 -6.48 -25.34 11.25
N VAL A 401 -7.38 -25.14 12.20
CA VAL A 401 -8.13 -26.24 12.83
C VAL A 401 -9.35 -26.54 11.99
N PRO A 402 -9.53 -27.77 11.50
CA PRO A 402 -10.71 -28.15 10.72
C PRO A 402 -12.01 -27.84 11.46
N GLY A 403 -12.96 -27.17 10.79
CA GLY A 403 -14.26 -26.83 11.35
C GLY A 403 -14.35 -25.51 12.12
N LEU A 404 -13.23 -24.91 12.54
CA LEU A 404 -13.21 -23.59 13.17
C LEU A 404 -13.02 -22.50 12.09
N THR A 405 -14.12 -21.82 11.75
CA THR A 405 -14.10 -20.70 10.80
C THR A 405 -14.55 -19.42 11.48
N SER A 406 -13.86 -18.31 11.19
CA SER A 406 -14.30 -16.96 11.56
C SER A 406 -14.77 -16.21 10.33
N SER A 407 -15.71 -15.29 10.50
CA SER A 407 -16.12 -14.35 9.45
C SER A 407 -14.96 -13.44 9.11
N THR A 408 -14.73 -13.24 7.82
CA THR A 408 -13.75 -12.26 7.35
C THR A 408 -14.40 -10.88 7.30
N MET A 409 -13.58 -9.82 7.43
CA MET A 409 -14.02 -8.43 7.34
C MET A 409 -14.84 -8.19 6.06
N LEU A 410 -16.07 -7.70 6.19
CA LEU A 410 -17.00 -7.45 5.07
C LEU A 410 -17.13 -5.96 4.71
N SER A 411 -16.66 -5.08 5.59
CA SER A 411 -16.74 -3.63 5.42
C SER A 411 -15.45 -2.93 5.83
N GLU A 412 -15.24 -1.77 5.24
CA GLU A 412 -14.23 -0.79 5.64
C GLU A 412 -14.92 0.44 6.21
N HIS A 413 -14.26 1.09 7.14
CA HIS A 413 -14.69 2.32 7.78
C HIS A 413 -13.74 3.45 7.36
N ILE A 414 -14.28 4.56 6.91
CA ILE A 414 -13.50 5.75 6.55
C ILE A 414 -13.73 6.77 7.66
N VAL A 415 -12.80 6.81 8.61
CA VAL A 415 -12.85 7.71 9.76
C VAL A 415 -12.31 9.07 9.35
N VAL A 416 -13.13 10.12 9.52
CA VAL A 416 -12.79 11.50 9.18
C VAL A 416 -12.66 12.34 10.44
N MET A 417 -11.49 12.96 10.60
CA MET A 417 -11.18 13.86 11.70
C MET A 417 -10.77 15.24 11.15
N LYS A 418 -10.88 16.27 11.96
CA LYS A 418 -10.48 17.64 11.60
C LYS A 418 -9.68 18.27 12.73
N LYS A 419 -8.57 18.95 12.42
CA LYS A 419 -7.83 19.78 13.38
C LYS A 419 -8.53 21.12 13.55
N SER A 420 -8.69 21.56 14.80
CA SER A 420 -9.34 22.86 15.14
C SER A 420 -8.43 24.01 14.88
#